data_702a2534897bd89f33e7aac5ccd44695
#
_entry.id   702a2534897bd89f33e7aac5ccd44695
#
_cell.length_a   1.000
_cell.length_b   1.000
_cell.length_c   1.000
_cell.angle_alpha   90.00
_cell.angle_beta   90.00
_cell.angle_gamma   90.00
#
_symmetry.space_group_name_H-M   'P 1'
#
loop_
_entity.id
_entity.type
_entity.pdbx_description
1 polymer ?
#
loop_
_entity_poly.entity_id
_entity_poly.type
_entity_poly.pdbx_seq_one_letter_code
_entity_poly.pdbx_strand_id
1 'polypeptide(L)'
;MKRIKAFTIVEIGIAMLLSAVLILMCYKAYDIINKELFSISSKANNNLEEITLRKLIANDVLKANRVETTSNGFSCVDTSFVVNYIFEDSLLIRSNSHSDTFKYVKLESTFWVDTNRVLISGVIVNKFELVLEKNGKQLIIVQEKNTASEAYMNL
;
A
#
# COMPACT_ATOMS: atom_id res chain seq x y z
N MET A 1 -18.28 -70.89 -17.41
CA MET A 1 -18.13 -69.58 -18.08
C MET A 1 -18.95 -68.56 -17.30
N LYS A 2 -18.32 -67.51 -16.69
CA LYS A 2 -19.02 -66.40 -16.05
C LYS A 2 -19.64 -65.51 -17.12
N ARG A 3 -20.96 -65.34 -17.13
CA ARG A 3 -21.66 -64.40 -18.03
C ARG A 3 -21.36 -62.99 -17.57
N ILE A 4 -20.67 -62.21 -18.34
CA ILE A 4 -20.50 -60.78 -18.13
C ILE A 4 -21.83 -60.11 -18.49
N LYS A 5 -22.46 -59.43 -17.54
CA LYS A 5 -23.68 -58.68 -17.79
C LYS A 5 -23.28 -57.45 -18.65
N ALA A 6 -23.89 -57.32 -19.81
CA ALA A 6 -23.73 -56.11 -20.62
C ALA A 6 -24.49 -54.94 -19.99
N PHE A 7 -23.88 -53.76 -19.94
CA PHE A 7 -24.57 -52.55 -19.50
C PHE A 7 -25.72 -52.21 -20.45
N THR A 8 -26.84 -51.80 -19.88
CA THR A 8 -27.97 -51.32 -20.68
C THR A 8 -27.66 -49.90 -21.22
N ILE A 9 -28.24 -49.54 -22.36
CA ILE A 9 -28.09 -48.17 -22.95
C ILE A 9 -28.53 -47.10 -21.93
N VAL A 10 -29.52 -47.39 -21.13
CA VAL A 10 -30.02 -46.47 -20.07
C VAL A 10 -28.99 -46.25 -18.95
N GLU A 11 -28.29 -47.29 -18.53
CA GLU A 11 -27.19 -47.13 -17.51
C GLU A 11 -26.05 -46.28 -18.02
N ILE A 12 -25.67 -46.45 -19.29
CA ILE A 12 -24.64 -45.61 -19.95
C ILE A 12 -25.12 -44.16 -20.03
N GLY A 13 -26.38 -43.93 -20.39
CA GLY A 13 -26.97 -42.58 -20.46
C GLY A 13 -26.98 -41.87 -19.10
N ILE A 14 -27.37 -42.58 -18.03
CA ILE A 14 -27.36 -42.05 -16.67
C ILE A 14 -25.92 -41.76 -16.22
N ALA A 15 -24.98 -42.65 -16.49
CA ALA A 15 -23.57 -42.43 -16.10
C ALA A 15 -22.96 -41.20 -16.84
N MET A 16 -23.29 -41.00 -18.12
CA MET A 16 -22.86 -39.81 -18.87
C MET A 16 -23.45 -38.51 -18.29
N LEU A 17 -24.74 -38.53 -17.92
CA LEU A 17 -25.40 -37.38 -17.33
C LEU A 17 -24.82 -37.02 -15.99
N LEU A 18 -24.58 -38.01 -15.11
CA LEU A 18 -23.93 -37.81 -13.80
C LEU A 18 -22.49 -37.26 -13.96
N SER A 19 -21.73 -37.80 -14.92
CA SER A 19 -20.38 -37.33 -15.23
C SER A 19 -20.39 -35.87 -15.69
N ALA A 20 -21.34 -35.48 -16.55
CA ALA A 20 -21.47 -34.09 -17.00
C ALA A 20 -21.79 -33.13 -15.84
N VAL A 21 -22.67 -33.51 -14.91
CA VAL A 21 -23.00 -32.72 -13.72
C VAL A 21 -21.75 -32.57 -12.81
N LEU A 22 -21.00 -33.65 -12.59
CA LEU A 22 -19.75 -33.60 -11.80
C LEU A 22 -18.73 -32.65 -12.43
N ILE A 23 -18.54 -32.72 -13.75
CA ILE A 23 -17.61 -31.84 -14.46
C ILE A 23 -18.01 -30.37 -14.30
N LEU A 24 -19.30 -30.05 -14.43
CA LEU A 24 -19.83 -28.72 -14.22
C LEU A 24 -19.62 -28.22 -12.79
N MET A 25 -19.81 -29.09 -11.79
CA MET A 25 -19.55 -28.74 -10.39
C MET A 25 -18.04 -28.46 -10.14
N CYS A 26 -17.17 -29.31 -10.66
CA CYS A 26 -15.72 -29.09 -10.57
C CYS A 26 -15.29 -27.78 -11.25
N TYR A 27 -15.84 -27.47 -12.42
CA TYR A 27 -15.55 -26.21 -13.11
C TYR A 27 -16.01 -24.99 -12.30
N LYS A 28 -17.20 -25.03 -11.71
CA LYS A 28 -17.71 -23.97 -10.83
C LYS A 28 -16.86 -23.79 -9.57
N ALA A 29 -16.47 -24.88 -8.93
CA ALA A 29 -15.58 -24.85 -7.78
C ALA A 29 -14.23 -24.20 -8.12
N TYR A 30 -13.65 -24.58 -9.27
CA TYR A 30 -12.41 -23.99 -9.77
C TYR A 30 -12.52 -22.48 -10.00
N ASP A 31 -13.61 -22.02 -10.64
CA ASP A 31 -13.85 -20.59 -10.90
C ASP A 31 -13.96 -19.78 -9.57
N ILE A 32 -14.67 -20.32 -8.57
CA ILE A 32 -14.79 -19.69 -7.25
C ILE A 32 -13.43 -19.58 -6.57
N ILE A 33 -12.65 -20.67 -6.56
CA ILE A 33 -11.32 -20.68 -5.93
C ILE A 33 -10.38 -19.65 -6.60
N ASN A 34 -10.37 -19.60 -7.92
CA ASN A 34 -9.52 -18.65 -8.64
C ASN A 34 -9.89 -17.19 -8.36
N LYS A 35 -11.18 -16.87 -8.29
CA LYS A 35 -11.65 -15.52 -7.93
C LYS A 35 -11.23 -15.14 -6.52
N GLU A 36 -11.34 -16.06 -5.57
CA GLU A 36 -10.95 -15.82 -4.18
C GLU A 36 -9.44 -15.64 -4.04
N LEU A 37 -8.63 -16.48 -4.69
CA LEU A 37 -7.17 -16.35 -4.71
C LEU A 37 -6.73 -15.01 -5.30
N PHE A 38 -7.36 -14.57 -6.39
CA PHE A 38 -7.07 -13.26 -6.99
C PHE A 38 -7.42 -12.11 -6.04
N SER A 39 -8.58 -12.19 -5.37
CA SER A 39 -9.00 -11.20 -4.38
C SER A 39 -8.03 -11.11 -3.19
N ILE A 40 -7.61 -12.25 -2.65
CA ILE A 40 -6.64 -12.33 -1.54
C ILE A 40 -5.29 -11.75 -1.96
N SER A 41 -4.79 -12.13 -3.14
CA SER A 41 -3.52 -11.62 -3.67
C SER A 41 -3.54 -10.10 -3.85
N SER A 42 -4.63 -9.56 -4.40
CA SER A 42 -4.79 -8.12 -4.57
C SER A 42 -4.82 -7.37 -3.23
N LYS A 43 -5.56 -7.90 -2.24
CA LYS A 43 -5.59 -7.31 -0.89
C LYS A 43 -4.22 -7.38 -0.20
N ALA A 44 -3.52 -8.50 -0.33
CA ALA A 44 -2.18 -8.67 0.23
C ALA A 44 -1.18 -7.67 -0.36
N ASN A 45 -1.18 -7.48 -1.68
CA ASN A 45 -0.31 -6.51 -2.34
C ASN A 45 -0.59 -5.07 -1.90
N ASN A 46 -1.86 -4.68 -1.76
CA ASN A 46 -2.22 -3.35 -1.27
C ASN A 46 -1.75 -3.13 0.18
N ASN A 47 -1.89 -4.13 1.05
CA ASN A 47 -1.43 -4.03 2.43
C ASN A 47 0.11 -3.97 2.53
N LEU A 48 0.82 -4.72 1.68
CA LEU A 48 2.29 -4.66 1.62
C LEU A 48 2.78 -3.28 1.19
N GLU A 49 2.15 -2.66 0.19
CA GLU A 49 2.50 -1.31 -0.26
C GLU A 49 2.28 -0.26 0.84
N GLU A 50 1.16 -0.35 1.58
CA GLU A 50 0.88 0.52 2.73
C GLU A 50 1.95 0.38 3.82
N ILE A 51 2.27 -0.85 4.22
CA ILE A 51 3.29 -1.12 5.24
C ILE A 51 4.67 -0.63 4.76
N THR A 52 5.00 -0.84 3.49
CA THR A 52 6.26 -0.39 2.91
C THR A 52 6.37 1.12 2.93
N LEU A 53 5.32 1.84 2.50
CA LEU A 53 5.28 3.30 2.52
C LEU A 53 5.45 3.85 3.94
N ARG A 54 4.70 3.31 4.92
CA ARG A 54 4.84 3.71 6.33
C ARG A 54 6.26 3.52 6.85
N LYS A 55 6.88 2.37 6.56
CA LYS A 55 8.24 2.07 6.98
C LYS A 55 9.28 2.97 6.31
N LEU A 56 9.12 3.27 5.04
CA LEU A 56 10.03 4.17 4.30
C LEU A 56 9.96 5.58 4.89
N ILE A 57 8.76 6.15 5.03
CA ILE A 57 8.60 7.48 5.63
C ILE A 57 9.18 7.52 7.06
N ALA A 58 8.83 6.57 7.90
CA ALA A 58 9.33 6.52 9.27
C ALA A 58 10.86 6.43 9.33
N ASN A 59 11.46 5.57 8.50
CA ASN A 59 12.91 5.39 8.45
C ASN A 59 13.63 6.64 7.91
N ASP A 60 13.07 7.29 6.89
CA ASP A 60 13.66 8.50 6.31
C ASP A 60 13.56 9.69 7.28
N VAL A 61 12.44 9.85 7.97
CA VAL A 61 12.28 10.86 9.03
C VAL A 61 13.22 10.60 10.20
N LEU A 62 13.37 9.33 10.61
CA LEU A 62 14.27 8.96 11.71
C LEU A 62 15.72 9.27 11.38
N LYS A 63 16.17 8.99 10.17
CA LYS A 63 17.55 9.20 9.71
C LYS A 63 17.87 10.64 9.35
N ALA A 64 16.87 11.41 8.95
CA ALA A 64 17.08 12.82 8.58
C ALA A 64 17.48 13.66 9.78
N ASN A 65 18.28 14.69 9.61
CA ASN A 65 18.54 15.69 10.64
C ASN A 65 17.34 16.63 10.79
N ARG A 66 16.67 16.97 9.68
CA ARG A 66 15.49 17.83 9.66
C ARG A 66 14.51 17.42 8.58
N VAL A 67 13.26 17.80 8.76
CA VAL A 67 12.18 17.65 7.79
C VAL A 67 11.75 19.05 7.37
N GLU A 68 11.73 19.32 6.06
CA GLU A 68 11.37 20.61 5.50
C GLU A 68 10.12 20.48 4.62
N THR A 69 9.22 21.44 4.70
CA THR A 69 8.06 21.51 3.80
C THR A 69 8.50 21.98 2.43
N THR A 70 7.91 21.44 1.38
CA THR A 70 8.09 21.90 -0.01
C THR A 70 6.75 22.37 -0.58
N SER A 71 6.75 22.98 -1.76
CA SER A 71 5.51 23.44 -2.42
C SER A 71 4.51 22.32 -2.66
N ASN A 72 4.97 21.09 -2.89
CA ASN A 72 4.11 19.95 -3.21
C ASN A 72 4.46 18.68 -2.39
N GLY A 73 4.89 18.87 -1.14
CA GLY A 73 5.25 17.74 -0.30
C GLY A 73 6.17 18.11 0.85
N PHE A 74 7.17 17.27 1.09
CA PHE A 74 8.19 17.51 2.10
C PHE A 74 9.49 16.81 1.75
N SER A 75 10.58 17.26 2.36
CA SER A 75 11.94 16.71 2.18
C SER A 75 12.50 16.29 3.53
N CYS A 76 13.07 15.11 3.57
CA CYS A 76 13.88 14.63 4.69
C CYS A 76 15.34 14.90 4.36
N VAL A 77 15.97 15.81 5.12
CA VAL A 77 17.32 16.31 4.84
C VAL A 77 18.29 15.85 5.91
N ASP A 78 19.39 15.28 5.49
CA ASP A 78 20.56 14.97 6.29
C ASP A 78 21.82 15.51 5.62
N THR A 79 22.96 15.45 6.31
CA THR A 79 24.28 15.86 5.75
C THR A 79 24.73 15.02 4.57
N SER A 80 24.30 13.75 4.53
CA SER A 80 24.72 12.75 3.55
C SER A 80 23.67 12.43 2.48
N PHE A 81 22.40 12.78 2.69
CA PHE A 81 21.33 12.49 1.75
C PHE A 81 20.17 13.49 1.84
N VAL A 82 19.40 13.56 0.76
CA VAL A 82 18.12 14.27 0.70
C VAL A 82 17.09 13.30 0.08
N VAL A 83 15.98 13.11 0.75
CA VAL A 83 14.85 12.33 0.24
C VAL A 83 13.66 13.27 0.08
N ASN A 84 13.15 13.39 -1.13
CA ASN A 84 12.00 14.22 -1.44
C ASN A 84 10.74 13.37 -1.57
N TYR A 85 9.67 13.78 -0.93
CA TYR A 85 8.33 13.24 -1.08
C TYR A 85 7.46 14.25 -1.81
N ILE A 86 7.06 13.92 -3.03
CA ILE A 86 6.31 14.80 -3.93
C ILE A 86 4.95 14.19 -4.19
N PHE A 87 3.89 15.00 -4.04
CA PHE A 87 2.52 14.61 -4.35
C PHE A 87 2.14 15.13 -5.75
N GLU A 88 1.79 14.22 -6.64
CA GLU A 88 1.30 14.53 -7.99
C GLU A 88 -0.03 13.81 -8.21
N ASP A 89 -1.10 14.56 -8.41
CA ASP A 89 -2.47 14.07 -8.65
C ASP A 89 -2.85 12.83 -7.83
N SER A 90 -2.55 11.64 -8.33
CA SER A 90 -2.83 10.35 -7.71
C SER A 90 -1.57 9.52 -7.41
N LEU A 91 -0.43 10.18 -7.33
CA LEU A 91 0.87 9.55 -7.07
C LEU A 91 1.58 10.23 -5.91
N LEU A 92 2.20 9.43 -5.06
CA LEU A 92 3.22 9.86 -4.12
C LEU A 92 4.57 9.34 -4.63
N ILE A 93 5.46 10.26 -4.97
CA ILE A 93 6.79 9.96 -5.49
C ILE A 93 7.80 10.21 -4.37
N ARG A 94 8.56 9.18 -4.01
CA ARG A 94 9.73 9.28 -3.14
C ARG A 94 10.98 9.30 -4.01
N SER A 95 11.75 10.35 -3.96
CA SER A 95 12.94 10.53 -4.77
C SER A 95 14.17 10.74 -3.90
N ASN A 96 15.19 9.87 -4.10
CA ASN A 96 16.55 10.07 -3.62
C ASN A 96 17.51 9.68 -4.75
N SER A 97 18.46 8.76 -4.56
CA SER A 97 19.25 8.16 -5.64
C SER A 97 18.42 7.28 -6.58
N HIS A 98 17.29 6.78 -6.12
CA HIS A 98 16.28 6.02 -6.87
C HIS A 98 14.92 6.66 -6.63
N SER A 99 13.98 6.43 -7.56
CA SER A 99 12.62 6.94 -7.44
C SER A 99 11.65 5.78 -7.22
N ASP A 100 10.93 5.84 -6.11
CA ASP A 100 9.85 4.93 -5.78
C ASP A 100 8.52 5.65 -5.97
N THR A 101 7.55 5.02 -6.64
CA THR A 101 6.24 5.61 -6.91
C THR A 101 5.14 4.78 -6.26
N PHE A 102 4.29 5.44 -5.51
CA PHE A 102 3.14 4.86 -4.81
C PHE A 102 1.84 5.46 -5.35
N LYS A 103 0.84 4.62 -5.61
CA LYS A 103 -0.47 5.06 -6.13
C LYS A 103 -1.38 5.47 -4.97
N TYR A 104 -1.27 6.72 -4.55
CA TYR A 104 -2.11 7.34 -3.52
C TYR A 104 -2.52 8.74 -3.92
N VAL A 105 -3.78 9.08 -3.70
CA VAL A 105 -4.29 10.44 -3.79
C VAL A 105 -4.05 11.14 -2.45
N LYS A 106 -3.45 12.31 -2.48
CA LYS A 106 -3.32 13.14 -1.29
C LYS A 106 -4.66 13.83 -1.01
N LEU A 107 -5.31 13.52 0.11
CA LEU A 107 -6.50 14.22 0.57
C LEU A 107 -6.10 15.45 1.38
N GLU A 108 -5.19 15.28 2.34
CA GLU A 108 -4.72 16.36 3.20
C GLU A 108 -3.26 16.13 3.61
N SER A 109 -2.54 17.24 3.80
CA SER A 109 -1.23 17.23 4.44
C SER A 109 -1.16 18.40 5.41
N THR A 110 -0.87 18.11 6.66
CA THR A 110 -0.75 19.12 7.71
C THR A 110 0.62 19.02 8.36
N PHE A 111 1.25 20.16 8.53
CA PHE A 111 2.60 20.28 9.09
C PHE A 111 2.59 21.19 10.30
N TRP A 112 3.42 20.88 11.31
CA TRP A 112 3.52 21.68 12.54
C TRP A 112 4.97 21.96 12.90
N VAL A 113 5.17 23.16 13.45
CA VAL A 113 6.35 23.54 14.21
C VAL A 113 5.89 23.71 15.64
N ASP A 114 6.30 22.78 16.51
CA ASP A 114 5.79 22.62 17.88
C ASP A 114 4.26 22.43 17.89
N THR A 115 3.51 23.45 18.29
CA THR A 115 2.04 23.43 18.34
C THR A 115 1.39 24.23 17.20
N ASN A 116 2.18 24.95 16.39
CA ASN A 116 1.67 25.84 15.36
C ASN A 116 1.59 25.13 13.99
N ARG A 117 0.42 25.18 13.37
CA ARG A 117 0.24 24.69 12.01
C ARG A 117 0.97 25.58 11.00
N VAL A 118 1.71 24.96 10.09
CA VAL A 118 2.47 25.65 9.05
C VAL A 118 1.84 25.40 7.69
N LEU A 119 1.66 26.48 6.92
CA LEU A 119 1.11 26.44 5.56
C LEU A 119 2.12 26.88 4.50
N ILE A 120 3.34 27.24 4.91
CA ILE A 120 4.38 27.83 4.04
C ILE A 120 5.41 26.75 3.71
N SER A 121 5.91 26.77 2.47
CA SER A 121 7.02 25.91 2.05
C SER A 121 8.38 26.44 2.54
N GLY A 122 9.36 25.55 2.67
CA GLY A 122 10.72 25.89 3.13
C GLY A 122 10.86 26.02 4.65
N VAL A 123 9.88 25.53 5.43
CA VAL A 123 9.92 25.59 6.89
C VAL A 123 10.32 24.22 7.44
N ILE A 124 11.21 24.23 8.43
CA ILE A 124 11.56 23.01 9.19
C ILE A 124 10.40 22.69 10.12
N VAL A 125 9.92 21.44 10.06
CA VAL A 125 8.79 20.95 10.84
C VAL A 125 9.22 19.79 11.73
N ASN A 126 8.61 19.71 12.90
CA ASN A 126 8.85 18.63 13.84
C ASN A 126 7.72 17.58 13.83
N LYS A 127 6.57 17.89 13.26
CA LYS A 127 5.45 16.96 13.14
C LYS A 127 4.72 17.16 11.81
N PHE A 128 4.25 16.07 11.22
CA PHE A 128 3.32 16.14 10.09
C PHE A 128 2.32 14.98 10.11
N GLU A 129 1.19 15.24 9.48
CA GLU A 129 0.14 14.28 9.22
C GLU A 129 -0.19 14.29 7.74
N LEU A 130 -0.24 13.10 7.16
CA LEU A 130 -0.63 12.86 5.77
C LEU A 130 -1.88 12.00 5.77
N VAL A 131 -2.92 12.47 5.09
CA VAL A 131 -4.12 11.70 4.80
C VAL A 131 -4.09 11.36 3.31
N LEU A 132 -3.88 10.09 3.02
CA LEU A 132 -3.79 9.55 1.67
C LEU A 132 -4.97 8.63 1.40
N GLU A 133 -5.38 8.50 0.15
CA GLU A 133 -6.45 7.58 -0.25
C GLU A 133 -6.00 6.66 -1.37
N LYS A 134 -6.39 5.39 -1.26
CA LYS A 134 -6.24 4.40 -2.32
C LYS A 134 -7.43 3.46 -2.33
N ASN A 135 -8.12 3.37 -3.46
CA ASN A 135 -9.29 2.49 -3.65
C ASN A 135 -10.40 2.70 -2.59
N GLY A 136 -10.66 3.95 -2.19
CA GLY A 136 -11.68 4.30 -1.20
C GLY A 136 -11.26 4.02 0.26
N LYS A 137 -10.03 3.56 0.50
CA LYS A 137 -9.46 3.36 1.84
C LYS A 137 -8.52 4.50 2.18
N GLN A 138 -8.74 5.12 3.32
CA GLN A 138 -7.87 6.18 3.84
C GLN A 138 -6.70 5.58 4.62
N LEU A 139 -5.52 6.15 4.39
CA LEU A 139 -4.28 5.87 5.07
C LEU A 139 -3.82 7.14 5.77
N ILE A 140 -3.79 7.12 7.10
CA ILE A 140 -3.30 8.23 7.90
C ILE A 140 -1.88 7.90 8.38
N ILE A 141 -0.94 8.78 8.07
CA ILE A 141 0.47 8.67 8.51
C ILE A 141 0.78 9.90 9.35
N VAL A 142 1.07 9.68 10.61
CA VAL A 142 1.53 10.71 11.53
C VAL A 142 2.98 10.41 11.89
N GLN A 143 3.85 11.39 11.71
CA GLN A 143 5.24 11.31 12.12
C GLN A 143 5.61 12.54 12.93
N GLU A 144 6.36 12.30 13.98
CA GLU A 144 6.92 13.34 14.84
C GLU A 144 8.41 13.12 14.96
N LYS A 145 9.18 14.17 14.72
CA LYS A 145 10.60 14.18 14.91
C LYS A 145 10.90 15.00 16.16
N ASN A 146 11.35 14.32 17.22
CA ASN A 146 11.93 15.01 18.35
C ASN A 146 13.21 15.69 17.86
N THR A 147 13.14 16.97 17.56
CA THR A 147 14.33 17.81 17.47
C THR A 147 14.86 17.86 18.87
N ALA A 148 15.89 17.04 19.15
CA ALA A 148 16.57 17.11 20.42
C ALA A 148 16.93 18.57 20.67
N SER A 149 16.59 19.09 21.83
CA SER A 149 16.86 20.46 22.29
C SER A 149 18.37 20.78 22.37
N GLU A 150 19.22 19.94 21.82
CA GLU A 150 20.68 20.12 21.74
C GLU A 150 21.10 21.21 20.73
N ALA A 151 20.24 21.60 19.80
CA ALA A 151 20.56 22.69 18.87
C ALA A 151 20.54 24.09 19.54
N TYR A 152 19.94 24.22 20.71
CA TYR A 152 19.84 25.50 21.43
C TYR A 152 20.85 25.69 22.56
N MET A 153 21.74 24.72 22.82
CA MET A 153 22.75 24.83 23.88
C MET A 153 24.15 25.25 23.40
N ASN A 154 24.30 25.56 22.11
CA ASN A 154 25.57 26.06 21.55
C ASN A 154 25.42 27.42 20.85
N LEU A 155 24.75 28.35 21.48
CA LEU A 155 24.80 29.78 21.19
C LEU A 155 25.27 30.54 22.40
#